data_0883d05263bb5a20dea1dd7789eacd00
#
_entry.id   0883d05263bb5a20dea1dd7789eacd00
#
_cell.length_a   1.000
_cell.length_b   1.000
_cell.length_c   1.000
_cell.angle_alpha   90.00
_cell.angle_beta   90.00
_cell.angle_gamma   90.00
#
_symmetry.space_group_name_H-M   'P 1'
#
loop_
_entity.id
_entity.type
_entity.pdbx_description
1 polymer ?
#
loop_
_entity_poly.entity_id
_entity_poly.type
_entity_poly.pdbx_seq_one_letter_code
_entity_poly.pdbx_strand_id
1 'polypeptide(L)'
;EPIFLPGPDLRVVLAELYGRGIQSVFVEGGPTLASAFIREGLADELLVYTAPMLLGGPRGALTDIGVDTITDAHRLCISEVQRVGDDLLIIASPADAAASRSGTASAPSPSAPSPSAPSPSEVTPNEGHD
;
A
#
# COMPACT_ATOMS: atom_id res chain seq x y z
N GLU A 1 8.75 -15.27 22.32
CA GLU A 1 9.04 -14.54 23.57
C GLU A 1 8.97 -13.05 23.27
N PRO A 2 8.23 -12.23 24.06
CA PRO A 2 8.13 -10.80 23.80
C PRO A 2 9.48 -10.13 24.03
N ILE A 3 9.85 -9.24 23.11
CA ILE A 3 11.05 -8.42 23.22
C ILE A 3 10.63 -7.06 23.78
N PHE A 4 11.15 -6.68 24.94
CA PHE A 4 10.99 -5.36 25.50
C PHE A 4 12.11 -4.47 24.97
N LEU A 5 11.73 -3.39 24.27
CA LEU A 5 12.65 -2.45 23.66
C LEU A 5 12.70 -1.14 24.44
N PRO A 6 13.86 -0.52 24.58
CA PRO A 6 14.01 0.73 25.32
C PRO A 6 13.51 1.93 24.51
N GLY A 7 12.45 2.58 24.99
CA GLY A 7 12.07 3.93 24.59
C GLY A 7 11.24 4.05 23.29
N PRO A 8 10.76 5.26 23.01
CA PRO A 8 9.89 5.55 21.87
C PRO A 8 10.64 5.85 20.55
N ASP A 9 11.98 5.85 20.52
CA ASP A 9 12.77 6.13 19.32
C ASP A 9 12.79 4.90 18.42
N LEU A 10 12.09 5.01 17.28
CA LEU A 10 11.95 3.91 16.31
C LEU A 10 13.29 3.47 15.71
N ARG A 11 14.25 4.39 15.54
CA ARG A 11 15.58 4.06 15.00
C ARG A 11 16.38 3.22 15.98
N VAL A 12 16.30 3.54 17.26
CA VAL A 12 16.92 2.73 18.32
C VAL A 12 16.30 1.35 18.38
N VAL A 13 14.98 1.27 18.29
CA VAL A 13 14.23 0.01 18.26
C VAL A 13 14.65 -0.85 17.07
N LEU A 14 14.70 -0.28 15.86
CA LEU A 14 15.10 -1.01 14.66
C LEU A 14 16.56 -1.44 14.71
N ALA A 15 17.46 -0.61 15.25
CA ALA A 15 18.88 -0.97 15.44
C ALA A 15 19.07 -2.15 16.40
N GLU A 16 18.31 -2.18 17.49
CA GLU A 16 18.33 -3.28 18.46
C GLU A 16 17.79 -4.58 17.83
N LEU A 17 16.71 -4.51 17.07
CA LEU A 17 16.16 -5.66 16.34
C LEU A 17 17.16 -6.20 15.31
N TYR A 18 17.80 -5.31 14.58
CA TYR A 18 18.87 -5.68 13.63
C TYR A 18 20.05 -6.34 14.30
N GLY A 19 20.49 -5.82 15.46
CA GLY A 19 21.55 -6.44 16.28
C GLY A 19 21.21 -7.86 16.75
N ARG A 20 19.94 -8.20 16.82
CA ARG A 20 19.42 -9.55 17.12
C ARG A 20 19.24 -10.43 15.88
N GLY A 21 19.63 -9.95 14.69
CA GLY A 21 19.53 -10.68 13.43
C GLY A 21 18.16 -10.57 12.74
N ILE A 22 17.27 -9.68 13.21
CA ILE A 22 15.97 -9.43 12.57
C ILE A 22 16.18 -8.42 11.44
N GLN A 23 16.00 -8.86 10.20
CA GLN A 23 16.27 -8.06 9.00
C GLN A 23 15.02 -7.38 8.43
N SER A 24 13.83 -7.82 8.80
CA SER A 24 12.56 -7.24 8.37
C SER A 24 11.56 -7.22 9.52
N VAL A 25 10.71 -6.19 9.53
CA VAL A 25 9.67 -6.01 10.53
C VAL A 25 8.36 -5.72 9.80
N PHE A 26 7.32 -6.46 10.16
CA PHE A 26 5.96 -6.17 9.71
C PHE A 26 5.22 -5.39 10.81
N VAL A 27 4.78 -4.18 10.48
CA VAL A 27 4.14 -3.27 11.44
C VAL A 27 2.64 -3.32 11.25
N GLU A 28 1.94 -3.96 12.17
CA GLU A 28 0.47 -4.02 12.24
C GLU A 28 -0.10 -3.11 13.35
N GLY A 29 0.64 -2.09 13.74
CA GLY A 29 0.25 -1.15 14.79
C GLY A 29 -0.92 -0.26 14.36
N GLY A 30 -1.53 0.39 15.37
CA GLY A 30 -2.58 1.38 15.11
C GLY A 30 -2.05 2.63 14.38
N PRO A 31 -2.96 3.59 14.06
CA PRO A 31 -2.64 4.75 13.24
C PRO A 31 -1.47 5.59 13.76
N THR A 32 -1.28 5.65 15.07
CA THR A 32 -0.17 6.41 15.68
C THR A 32 1.20 5.82 15.34
N LEU A 33 1.35 4.49 15.44
CA LEU A 33 2.61 3.82 15.15
C LEU A 33 2.89 3.84 13.62
N ALA A 34 1.89 3.54 12.81
CA ALA A 34 2.00 3.60 11.35
C ALA A 34 2.42 5.01 10.89
N SER A 35 1.79 6.06 11.44
CA SER A 35 2.14 7.45 11.15
C SER A 35 3.57 7.80 11.54
N ALA A 36 4.06 7.29 12.67
CA ALA A 36 5.43 7.54 13.12
C ALA A 36 6.45 6.93 12.13
N PHE A 37 6.23 5.69 11.68
CA PHE A 37 7.10 5.06 10.67
C PHE A 37 7.12 5.83 9.35
N ILE A 38 5.97 6.31 8.88
CA ILE A 38 5.86 7.09 7.64
C ILE A 38 6.55 8.44 7.80
N ARG A 39 6.24 9.18 8.88
CA ARG A 39 6.82 10.50 9.15
C ARG A 39 8.34 10.47 9.25
N GLU A 40 8.91 9.41 9.82
CA GLU A 40 10.35 9.25 9.97
C GLU A 40 11.05 8.62 8.76
N GLY A 41 10.30 8.29 7.70
CA GLY A 41 10.83 7.66 6.50
C GLY A 41 11.41 6.27 6.75
N LEU A 42 10.79 5.51 7.67
CA LEU A 42 11.24 4.18 8.09
C LEU A 42 10.40 3.04 7.49
N ALA A 43 9.43 3.37 6.64
CA ALA A 43 8.62 2.39 5.94
C ALA A 43 9.20 2.16 4.53
N ASP A 44 9.61 0.93 4.23
CA ASP A 44 10.09 0.53 2.90
C ASP A 44 8.95 0.15 1.96
N GLU A 45 7.90 -0.42 2.51
CA GLU A 45 6.73 -0.90 1.77
C GLU A 45 5.46 -0.70 2.60
N LEU A 46 4.38 -0.35 1.90
CA LEU A 46 3.06 -0.19 2.48
C LEU A 46 2.10 -1.19 1.84
N LEU A 47 1.37 -1.92 2.70
CA LEU A 47 0.28 -2.80 2.29
C LEU A 47 -1.04 -2.16 2.73
N VAL A 48 -1.81 -1.68 1.77
CA VAL A 48 -3.07 -0.96 2.04
C VAL A 48 -4.24 -1.84 1.64
N TYR A 49 -4.94 -2.37 2.63
CA TYR A 49 -6.19 -3.10 2.42
C TYR A 49 -7.37 -2.13 2.42
N THR A 50 -8.17 -2.19 1.38
CA THR A 50 -9.34 -1.33 1.20
C THR A 50 -10.58 -2.20 1.03
N ALA A 51 -11.44 -2.21 2.05
CA ALA A 51 -12.74 -2.87 1.99
C ALA A 51 -13.74 -2.04 1.16
N PRO A 52 -14.70 -2.66 0.45
CA PRO A 52 -15.72 -1.97 -0.32
C PRO A 52 -16.86 -1.43 0.59
N MET A 53 -16.47 -0.65 1.62
CA MET A 53 -17.42 -0.06 2.56
C MET A 53 -17.00 1.35 2.96
N LEU A 54 -17.95 2.17 3.31
CA LEU A 54 -17.73 3.53 3.82
C LEU A 54 -17.97 3.57 5.32
N LEU A 55 -16.91 3.92 6.05
CA LEU A 55 -16.94 4.16 7.49
C LEU A 55 -16.73 5.65 7.71
N GLY A 56 -17.76 6.37 8.10
CA GLY A 56 -17.61 7.75 8.53
C GLY A 56 -16.99 7.84 9.94
N GLY A 57 -16.55 9.05 10.30
CA GLY A 57 -16.11 9.34 11.66
C GLY A 57 -14.67 9.86 11.77
N PRO A 58 -14.20 10.15 13.00
CA PRO A 58 -12.93 10.83 13.24
C PRO A 58 -11.70 9.92 13.18
N ARG A 59 -11.87 8.62 12.97
CA ARG A 59 -10.75 7.66 12.94
C ARG A 59 -10.27 7.47 11.52
N GLY A 60 -9.06 7.99 11.22
CA GLY A 60 -8.35 7.74 9.97
C GLY A 60 -7.41 6.55 10.07
N ALA A 61 -6.94 6.07 8.93
CA ALA A 61 -5.89 5.05 8.84
C ALA A 61 -4.55 5.57 9.37
N LEU A 62 -4.33 6.87 9.30
CA LEU A 62 -3.15 7.58 9.79
C LEU A 62 -3.58 8.76 10.69
N THR A 63 -2.69 9.15 11.58
CA THR A 63 -2.74 10.43 12.30
C THR A 63 -1.91 11.48 11.55
N ASP A 64 -1.49 12.54 12.22
CA ASP A 64 -0.60 13.55 11.65
C ASP A 64 0.76 12.94 11.27
N ILE A 65 1.13 13.09 10.00
CA ILE A 65 2.41 12.67 9.43
C ILE A 65 3.30 13.85 9.02
N GLY A 66 2.94 15.07 9.43
CA GLY A 66 3.72 16.28 9.12
C GLY A 66 3.48 16.83 7.71
N VAL A 67 2.29 16.61 7.13
CA VAL A 67 1.91 17.11 5.80
C VAL A 67 0.91 18.23 5.96
N ASP A 68 1.32 19.46 5.69
CA ASP A 68 0.48 20.66 5.76
C ASP A 68 -0.14 21.01 4.41
N THR A 69 0.53 20.69 3.31
CA THR A 69 0.07 20.99 1.95
C THR A 69 0.17 19.75 1.04
N ILE A 70 -0.56 19.77 -0.07
CA ILE A 70 -0.49 18.72 -1.09
C ILE A 70 0.92 18.60 -1.73
N THR A 71 1.69 19.65 -1.66
CA THR A 71 3.08 19.67 -2.18
C THR A 71 3.99 18.83 -1.28
N ASP A 72 3.72 18.83 0.02
CA ASP A 72 4.51 18.11 1.03
C ASP A 72 4.07 16.63 1.17
N ALA A 73 3.04 16.22 0.43
CA ALA A 73 2.49 14.87 0.51
C ALA A 73 3.54 13.80 0.21
N HIS A 74 3.62 12.78 1.05
CA HIS A 74 4.44 11.59 0.80
C HIS A 74 3.92 10.87 -0.44
N ARG A 75 4.71 10.88 -1.52
CA ARG A 75 4.39 10.23 -2.78
C ARG A 75 4.71 8.75 -2.71
N LEU A 76 3.84 7.93 -3.29
CA LEU A 76 4.01 6.49 -3.35
C LEU A 76 4.09 6.02 -4.80
N CYS A 77 4.90 4.98 -5.01
CA CYS A 77 4.92 4.19 -6.24
C CYS A 77 4.17 2.88 -5.99
N ILE A 78 3.04 2.70 -6.66
CA ILE A 78 2.28 1.45 -6.57
C ILE A 78 2.99 0.41 -7.44
N SER A 79 3.34 -0.72 -6.82
CA SER A 79 3.95 -1.88 -7.50
C SER A 79 2.90 -2.91 -7.89
N GLU A 80 1.84 -3.06 -7.11
CA GLU A 80 0.83 -4.08 -7.34
C GLU A 80 -0.53 -3.65 -6.78
N VAL A 81 -1.60 -4.12 -7.45
CA VAL A 81 -2.98 -4.03 -6.96
C VAL A 81 -3.62 -5.40 -7.14
N GLN A 82 -4.06 -6.00 -6.06
CA GLN A 82 -4.68 -7.33 -6.04
C GLN A 82 -6.11 -7.24 -5.50
N ARG A 83 -6.98 -8.12 -5.97
CA ARG A 83 -8.25 -8.39 -5.33
C ARG A 83 -8.09 -9.56 -4.36
N VAL A 84 -8.43 -9.36 -3.10
CA VAL A 84 -8.35 -10.37 -2.03
C VAL A 84 -9.76 -10.57 -1.47
N GLY A 85 -10.47 -11.55 -2.01
CA GLY A 85 -11.90 -11.70 -1.74
C GLY A 85 -12.69 -10.51 -2.28
N ASP A 86 -13.37 -9.77 -1.40
CA ASP A 86 -14.08 -8.55 -1.76
C ASP A 86 -13.23 -7.29 -1.61
N ASP A 87 -12.10 -7.37 -0.94
CA ASP A 87 -11.19 -6.26 -0.68
C ASP A 87 -10.19 -6.05 -1.82
N LEU A 88 -9.56 -4.87 -1.82
CA LEU A 88 -8.37 -4.57 -2.62
C LEU A 88 -7.15 -4.50 -1.71
N LEU A 89 -6.06 -5.13 -2.13
CA LEU A 89 -4.73 -4.92 -1.58
C LEU A 89 -3.91 -4.08 -2.56
N ILE A 90 -3.40 -2.96 -2.07
CA ILE A 90 -2.46 -2.10 -2.81
C ILE A 90 -1.10 -2.24 -2.15
N ILE A 91 -0.10 -2.64 -2.92
CA ILE A 91 1.30 -2.69 -2.50
C ILE A 91 2.02 -1.49 -3.09
N ALA A 92 2.63 -0.69 -2.23
CA ALA A 92 3.29 0.54 -2.64
C ALA A 92 4.57 0.79 -1.82
N SER A 93 5.50 1.55 -2.38
CA SER A 93 6.70 2.01 -1.69
C SER A 93 6.81 3.54 -1.76
N PRO A 94 7.49 4.21 -0.81
CA PRO A 94 7.81 5.62 -0.93
C PRO A 94 8.55 5.91 -2.24
N ALA A 95 8.16 6.98 -2.94
CA ALA A 95 8.71 7.30 -4.26
C ALA A 95 10.23 7.54 -4.22
N ASP A 96 10.74 8.14 -3.15
CA ASP A 96 12.17 8.38 -2.95
C ASP A 96 12.96 7.09 -2.78
N ALA A 97 12.39 6.10 -2.11
CA ALA A 97 12.99 4.77 -1.96
C ALA A 97 12.95 3.97 -3.28
N ALA A 98 11.92 4.15 -4.09
CA ALA A 98 11.81 3.52 -5.41
C ALA A 98 12.87 4.05 -6.39
N ALA A 99 13.14 5.36 -6.37
CA ALA A 99 14.16 5.99 -7.19
C ALA A 99 15.58 5.43 -6.88
N SER A 100 15.85 5.15 -5.61
CA SER A 100 17.14 4.58 -5.17
C SER A 100 17.34 3.13 -5.62
N ARG A 101 16.26 2.37 -5.82
CA ARG A 101 16.30 0.96 -6.25
C ARG A 101 16.35 0.79 -7.77
N SER A 102 15.87 1.77 -8.54
CA SER A 102 15.81 1.69 -10.01
C SER A 102 17.14 1.93 -10.72
N GLY A 103 18.21 2.23 -9.96
CA GLY A 103 19.58 2.42 -10.50
C GLY A 103 20.26 1.14 -11.01
N THR A 104 19.68 -0.07 -10.87
CA THR A 104 20.38 -1.33 -11.21
C THR A 104 19.49 -2.41 -11.84
N ALA A 105 18.35 -2.11 -12.45
CA ALA A 105 17.62 -3.11 -13.22
C ALA A 105 16.81 -2.47 -14.35
N SER A 106 17.26 -2.67 -15.58
CA SER A 106 16.43 -2.55 -16.79
C SER A 106 15.37 -3.65 -16.75
N ALA A 107 14.15 -3.31 -16.37
CA ALA A 107 13.03 -4.24 -16.40
C ALA A 107 12.55 -4.43 -17.86
N PRO A 108 12.24 -5.66 -18.31
CA PRO A 108 11.58 -5.87 -19.59
C PRO A 108 10.14 -5.36 -19.50
N SER A 109 9.73 -4.54 -20.47
CA SER A 109 8.35 -4.07 -20.62
C SER A 109 7.37 -5.25 -20.66
N PRO A 110 6.32 -5.29 -19.83
CA PRO A 110 5.24 -6.24 -20.02
C PRO A 110 4.42 -5.82 -21.24
N SER A 111 4.42 -6.67 -22.28
CA SER A 111 3.50 -6.57 -23.40
C SER A 111 2.08 -6.85 -22.88
N ALA A 112 1.25 -5.83 -22.82
CA ALA A 112 -0.15 -5.96 -22.47
C ALA A 112 -0.89 -6.79 -23.54
N PRO A 113 -1.67 -7.81 -23.18
CA PRO A 113 -2.62 -8.42 -24.09
C PRO A 113 -3.79 -7.46 -24.32
N SER A 114 -4.07 -7.15 -25.59
CA SER A 114 -5.26 -6.39 -25.98
C SER A 114 -6.53 -7.11 -25.54
N PRO A 115 -7.50 -6.45 -24.91
CA PRO A 115 -8.80 -7.05 -24.66
C PRO A 115 -9.56 -7.14 -25.97
N SER A 116 -9.86 -8.37 -26.41
CA SER A 116 -10.81 -8.64 -27.48
C SER A 116 -12.21 -8.27 -26.99
N ALA A 117 -12.85 -7.30 -27.63
CA ALA A 117 -14.23 -6.92 -27.39
C ALA A 117 -15.18 -8.08 -27.70
N PRO A 118 -16.18 -8.36 -26.85
CA PRO A 118 -17.24 -9.31 -27.22
C PRO A 118 -18.16 -8.68 -28.28
N SER A 119 -18.46 -9.45 -29.33
CA SER A 119 -19.43 -9.10 -30.37
C SER A 119 -20.84 -8.97 -29.77
N PRO A 120 -21.64 -8.01 -30.21
CA PRO A 120 -23.02 -7.89 -29.77
C PRO A 120 -23.85 -9.07 -30.32
N SER A 121 -24.36 -9.91 -29.43
CA SER A 121 -25.36 -10.92 -29.77
C SER A 121 -26.69 -10.24 -30.09
N GLU A 122 -27.23 -10.62 -31.25
CA GLU A 122 -28.53 -10.24 -31.78
C GLU A 122 -29.65 -10.44 -30.77
N VAL A 123 -30.36 -9.36 -30.49
CA VAL A 123 -31.63 -9.41 -29.77
C VAL A 123 -32.73 -9.72 -30.80
N THR A 124 -33.26 -10.92 -30.79
CA THR A 124 -34.45 -11.29 -31.52
C THR A 124 -35.70 -10.67 -30.83
N PRO A 125 -36.61 -9.97 -31.53
CA PRO A 125 -37.83 -9.48 -30.95
C PRO A 125 -38.79 -10.65 -30.73
N ASN A 126 -39.29 -10.78 -29.52
CA ASN A 126 -40.38 -11.69 -29.20
C ASN A 126 -41.72 -11.06 -29.62
N GLU A 127 -42.29 -11.60 -30.69
CA GLU A 127 -43.65 -11.27 -31.11
C GLU A 127 -44.66 -11.87 -30.11
N GLY A 128 -45.67 -11.06 -29.77
CA GLY A 128 -46.68 -11.38 -28.83
C GLY A 128 -47.69 -12.43 -29.34
N HIS A 129 -48.38 -13.02 -28.40
CA HIS A 129 -49.65 -13.67 -28.65
C HIS A 129 -50.60 -13.45 -27.47
N ASP A 130 -51.77 -12.89 -27.79
CA ASP A 130 -53.07 -12.90 -27.12
C ASP A 130 -53.16 -12.85 -25.62
#